data_9453aef1a28545384fed51ec9002bff3
#
_entry.id   9453aef1a28545384fed51ec9002bff3
#
_cell.length_a   1.000
_cell.length_b   1.000
_cell.length_c   1.000
_cell.angle_alpha   90.00
_cell.angle_beta   90.00
_cell.angle_gamma   90.00
#
_symmetry.space_group_name_H-M   'P 1'
#
loop_
_entity.id
_entity.type
_entity.pdbx_description
1 polymer ?
#
loop_
_entity_poly.entity_id
_entity_poly.type
_entity_poly.pdbx_seq_one_letter_code
_entity_poly.pdbx_strand_id
1 'polypeptide(L)' 'MAVTREQVITTIMNRDGISYEDAKDLVNETGWQIADALDMGLGYDEVEEILMDFLGLEMDYIYAFI' A
#
# COMPACT_ATOMS: atom_id res chain seq x y z
N MET A 1 -4.94 15.94 2.60
CA MET A 1 -4.34 15.85 1.27
C MET A 1 -4.16 14.37 0.93
N ALA A 2 -4.59 13.96 -0.24
CA ALA A 2 -4.53 12.55 -0.63
C ALA A 2 -3.11 12.15 -1.03
N VAL A 3 -2.67 10.99 -0.54
CA VAL A 3 -1.42 10.38 -0.97
C VAL A 3 -1.69 9.59 -2.25
N THR A 4 -0.83 9.73 -3.24
CA THR A 4 -0.97 9.00 -4.51
C THR A 4 -0.16 7.71 -4.48
N ARG A 5 -0.50 6.75 -5.36
CA ARG A 5 0.28 5.53 -5.50
C ARG A 5 1.72 5.82 -5.92
N GLU A 6 1.93 6.84 -6.76
CA GLU A 6 3.28 7.25 -7.16
C GLU A 6 4.12 7.70 -5.97
N GLN A 7 3.51 8.43 -5.05
CA GLN A 7 4.20 8.83 -3.82
C GLN A 7 4.58 7.62 -2.98
N VAL A 8 3.70 6.63 -2.89
CA VAL A 8 3.99 5.40 -2.16
C VAL A 8 5.15 4.65 -2.82
N ILE A 9 5.12 4.50 -4.15
CA ILE A 9 6.19 3.85 -4.90
C ILE A 9 7.53 4.54 -4.63
N THR A 10 7.56 5.86 -4.73
CA THR A 10 8.78 6.63 -4.49
C THR A 10 9.29 6.45 -3.06
N THR A 11 8.38 6.46 -2.09
CA THR A 11 8.74 6.26 -0.69
C THR A 11 9.41 4.90 -0.48
N ILE A 12 8.84 3.85 -1.06
CA ILE A 12 9.37 2.50 -0.92
C ILE A 12 10.72 2.36 -1.63
N MET A 13 10.86 2.91 -2.82
CA MET A 13 12.13 2.92 -3.55
C MET A 13 13.24 3.52 -2.71
N ASN A 14 12.98 4.69 -2.13
CA ASN A 14 13.97 5.41 -1.36
C ASN A 14 14.30 4.72 -0.05
N ARG A 15 13.28 4.18 0.61
CA ARG A 15 13.46 3.53 1.90
C ARG A 15 14.21 2.20 1.78
N ASP A 16 13.79 1.38 0.80
CA ASP A 16 14.28 0.00 0.68
C ASP A 16 15.40 -0.15 -0.34
N GLY A 17 15.69 0.90 -1.10
CA GLY A 17 16.75 0.86 -2.11
C GLY A 17 16.46 -0.09 -3.26
N ILE A 18 15.18 -0.26 -3.63
CA ILE A 18 14.77 -1.14 -4.72
C ILE A 18 14.41 -0.33 -5.96
N SER A 19 14.27 -1.00 -7.10
CA SER A 19 13.93 -0.35 -8.35
C SER A 19 12.49 0.11 -8.38
N TYR A 20 12.16 1.02 -9.28
CA TYR A 20 10.79 1.48 -9.50
C TYR A 20 9.87 0.30 -9.83
N GLU A 21 10.31 -0.59 -10.70
CA GLU A 21 9.52 -1.76 -11.09
C GLU A 21 9.19 -2.65 -9.90
N ASP A 22 10.17 -2.91 -9.05
CA ASP A 22 9.95 -3.74 -7.87
C ASP A 22 9.01 -3.05 -6.88
N ALA A 23 9.20 -1.75 -6.65
CA ALA A 23 8.33 -0.98 -5.77
C ALA A 23 6.90 -0.93 -6.31
N LYS A 24 6.76 -0.75 -7.62
CA LYS A 24 5.45 -0.69 -8.27
C LYS A 24 4.72 -2.03 -8.14
N ASP A 25 5.41 -3.14 -8.31
CA ASP A 25 4.83 -4.48 -8.15
C ASP A 25 4.32 -4.69 -6.72
N LEU A 26 5.10 -4.29 -5.73
CA LEU A 26 4.70 -4.38 -4.33
C LEU A 26 3.46 -3.54 -4.05
N VAL A 27 3.42 -2.33 -4.56
CA VAL A 27 2.28 -1.42 -4.35
C VAL A 27 1.03 -1.97 -5.03
N ASN A 28 1.16 -2.49 -6.24
CA ASN A 28 0.03 -3.07 -6.96
C ASN A 28 -0.52 -4.30 -6.24
N GLU A 29 0.35 -5.19 -5.78
CA GLU A 29 -0.07 -6.38 -5.03
C GLU A 29 -0.78 -6.00 -3.74
N THR A 30 -0.23 -5.02 -3.02
CA THR A 30 -0.86 -4.50 -1.80
C THR A 30 -2.25 -3.94 -2.10
N GLY A 31 -2.37 -3.19 -3.20
CA GLY A 31 -3.67 -2.66 -3.63
C GLY A 31 -4.69 -3.73 -3.89
N TRP A 32 -4.30 -4.83 -4.52
CA TRP A 32 -5.20 -5.98 -4.75
C TRP A 32 -5.64 -6.63 -3.44
N GLN A 33 -4.73 -6.79 -2.50
CA GLN A 33 -5.04 -7.36 -1.19
C GLN A 33 -6.02 -6.48 -0.42
N ILE A 34 -5.82 -5.16 -0.48
CA ILE A 34 -6.72 -4.22 0.17
C ILE A 34 -8.11 -4.26 -0.48
N ALA A 35 -8.18 -4.27 -1.80
CA ALA A 35 -9.44 -4.35 -2.53
C ALA A 35 -10.20 -5.64 -2.18
N ASP A 36 -9.51 -6.76 -2.11
CA ASP A 36 -10.08 -8.05 -1.71
C ASP A 36 -10.65 -7.98 -0.29
N ALA A 37 -9.88 -7.43 0.63
CA ALA A 37 -10.29 -7.31 2.03
C ALA A 37 -11.58 -6.49 2.16
N LEU A 38 -11.63 -5.35 1.47
CA LEU A 38 -12.82 -4.49 1.50
C LEU A 38 -14.01 -5.15 0.83
N ASP A 39 -13.79 -5.88 -0.25
CA ASP A 39 -14.83 -6.64 -0.95
C ASP A 39 -15.44 -7.72 -0.05
N MET A 40 -14.63 -8.33 0.79
CA MET A 40 -15.08 -9.35 1.74
C MET A 40 -15.74 -8.75 2.99
N GLY A 41 -15.84 -7.45 3.07
CA GLY A 41 -16.45 -6.75 4.19
C GLY A 41 -15.56 -6.61 5.41
N LEU A 42 -14.25 -6.76 5.25
CA LEU A 42 -13.30 -6.57 6.34
C LEU A 42 -13.13 -5.08 6.64
N GLY A 43 -12.82 -4.78 7.89
CA GLY A 43 -12.69 -3.40 8.34
C GLY A 43 -11.31 -2.82 8.09
N TYR A 44 -11.16 -1.55 8.47
CA TYR A 44 -9.90 -0.84 8.32
C TYR A 44 -8.77 -1.45 9.14
N ASP A 45 -9.07 -2.17 10.20
CA ASP A 45 -8.04 -2.87 10.99
C ASP A 45 -7.29 -3.88 10.14
N GLU A 46 -8.01 -4.62 9.28
CA GLU A 46 -7.40 -5.58 8.37
C GLU A 46 -6.59 -4.86 7.29
N VAL A 47 -7.09 -3.75 6.79
CA VAL A 47 -6.39 -2.94 5.79
C VAL A 47 -5.09 -2.38 6.38
N GLU A 48 -5.12 -1.94 7.62
CA GLU A 48 -3.93 -1.46 8.33
C GLU A 48 -2.88 -2.58 8.44
N GLU A 49 -3.30 -3.79 8.78
CA GLU A 49 -2.40 -4.94 8.83
C GLU A 49 -1.76 -5.22 7.48
N ILE A 50 -2.55 -5.15 6.41
CA ILE A 50 -2.04 -5.36 5.06
C ILE A 50 -0.98 -4.32 4.70
N LEU A 51 -1.26 -3.04 4.98
CA LEU A 51 -0.30 -1.97 4.71
C LEU A 51 0.99 -2.17 5.49
N MET A 52 0.88 -2.56 6.74
CA MET A 52 2.06 -2.77 7.59
C MET A 52 2.85 -4.00 7.18
N ASP A 53 2.17 -5.10 6.88
CA ASP A 53 2.83 -6.37 6.55
C ASP A 53 3.52 -6.32 5.18
N PHE A 54 2.87 -5.73 4.18
CA PHE A 54 3.41 -5.70 2.83
C PHE A 54 4.35 -4.52 2.59
N LEU A 55 4.00 -3.35 3.10
CA LEU A 55 4.74 -2.12 2.79
C LEU A 55 5.40 -1.49 4.01
N GLY A 56 5.02 -1.89 5.21
CA GLY A 56 5.52 -1.27 6.43
C GLY A 56 5.10 0.20 6.56
N LEU A 57 3.92 0.53 6.05
CA LEU A 57 3.42 1.90 6.04
C LEU A 57 2.30 2.09 7.06
N GLU A 58 2.13 3.35 7.49
CA GLU A 58 1.08 3.74 8.40
C GLU A 58 -0.27 3.83 7.67
N MET A 59 -1.34 3.87 8.46
CA MET A 59 -2.71 3.93 7.95
C MET A 59 -2.99 5.14 7.07
N ASP A 60 -2.24 6.23 7.23
CA ASP A 60 -2.39 7.44 6.44
C ASP A 60 -2.22 7.16 4.93
N TYR A 61 -1.47 6.12 4.60
CA TYR A 61 -1.22 5.76 3.20
C TYR A 61 -2.38 5.00 2.55
N ILE A 62 -3.44 4.68 3.30
CA ILE A 62 -4.62 4.00 2.76
C ILE A 62 -5.25 4.78 1.61
N TYR A 63 -5.15 6.12 1.66
CA TYR A 63 -5.76 6.97 0.65
C TYR A 63 -5.15 6.80 -0.75
N ALA A 64 -4.01 6.14 -0.85
CA ALA A 64 -3.44 5.79 -2.15
C ALA A 64 -4.16 4.59 -2.79
N PHE A 65 -4.96 3.85 -2.00
CA PHE A 65 -5.58 2.59 -2.43
C PHE A 65 -7.11 2.64 -2.44
N ILE A 66 -7.69 3.67 -1.88
CA ILE A 66 -9.14 3.87 -1.87
C ILE A 66 -9.52 5.29 -2.38
#